data_edd5ea31892ebafe3bcb7aebc267d331
#
_entry.id   edd5ea31892ebafe3bcb7aebc267d331
#
_cell.length_a   1.000
_cell.length_b   1.000
_cell.length_c   1.000
_cell.angle_alpha   90.00
_cell.angle_beta   90.00
_cell.angle_gamma   90.00
#
_symmetry.space_group_name_H-M   'P 1'
#
loop_
_entity.id
_entity.type
_entity.pdbx_description
1 polymer ?
#
loop_
_entity_poly.entity_id
_entity_poly.type
_entity_poly.pdbx_seq_one_letter_code
_entity_poly.pdbx_strand_id
1 'polypeptide(L)'
;RLAEARVGVAGLGGLGSHIAVMLARSGVGMLHLVDFDRVDESNLNRQHYFREHLGCRKTDALAEQLLRIDPQLELALDCVRVGAGNAAALFAGERIVCEAFDDAACKAELVNALLTGTEATVVAGNGMAGAGPAEAVVTRRAGRRLYVCGDGATDVADAALYAPRVALCAAQQALVAVRLALGLEGD
;
A
#
# COMPACT_ATOMS: atom_id res chain seq x y z
N ARG A 1 -12.23 -15.50 7.28
CA ARG A 1 -10.90 -15.39 6.63
C ARG A 1 -10.40 -13.96 6.58
N LEU A 2 -11.19 -13.00 6.06
CA LEU A 2 -10.75 -11.59 6.02
C LEU A 2 -10.55 -11.01 7.42
N ALA A 3 -11.46 -11.25 8.35
CA ALA A 3 -11.33 -10.80 9.74
C ALA A 3 -10.12 -11.39 10.49
N GLU A 4 -9.52 -12.45 9.98
CA GLU A 4 -8.30 -13.06 10.53
C GLU A 4 -7.04 -12.66 9.74
N ALA A 5 -7.21 -11.97 8.62
CA ALA A 5 -6.11 -11.58 7.76
C ALA A 5 -5.33 -10.41 8.37
N ARG A 6 -4.00 -10.49 8.21
CA ARG A 6 -3.04 -9.45 8.59
C ARG A 6 -2.35 -8.96 7.31
N VAL A 7 -2.44 -7.67 7.05
CA VAL A 7 -1.87 -7.06 5.85
C VAL A 7 -0.96 -5.90 6.23
N GLY A 8 0.28 -5.94 5.79
CA GLY A 8 1.21 -4.83 5.89
C GLY A 8 1.01 -3.83 4.74
N VAL A 9 1.07 -2.55 5.06
CA VAL A 9 1.05 -1.46 4.07
C VAL A 9 2.30 -0.61 4.28
N ALA A 10 3.25 -0.74 3.37
CA ALA A 10 4.52 -0.02 3.38
C ALA A 10 4.42 1.24 2.52
N GLY A 11 4.44 2.40 3.17
CA GLY A 11 4.15 3.70 2.58
C GLY A 11 2.66 4.04 2.65
N LEU A 12 2.33 5.22 3.15
CA LEU A 12 0.95 5.68 3.34
C LEU A 12 0.68 6.95 2.50
N GLY A 13 1.33 7.03 1.35
CA GLY A 13 1.13 8.07 0.35
C GLY A 13 -0.12 7.85 -0.51
N GLY A 14 -0.03 8.21 -1.79
CA GLY A 14 -1.13 8.09 -2.75
C GLY A 14 -1.71 6.70 -2.86
N LEU A 15 -0.87 5.67 -2.99
CA LEU A 15 -1.33 4.28 -3.05
C LEU A 15 -1.75 3.77 -1.66
N GLY A 16 -0.82 3.82 -0.69
CA GLY A 16 -1.02 3.13 0.59
C GLY A 16 -2.19 3.67 1.43
N SER A 17 -2.45 4.98 1.40
CA SER A 17 -3.60 5.53 2.11
C SER A 17 -4.94 5.03 1.55
N HIS A 18 -5.06 4.91 0.23
CA HIS A 18 -6.23 4.31 -0.41
C HIS A 18 -6.34 2.80 -0.18
N ILE A 19 -5.21 2.07 -0.26
CA ILE A 19 -5.17 0.63 0.02
C ILE A 19 -5.69 0.34 1.42
N ALA A 20 -5.16 1.03 2.43
CA ALA A 20 -5.55 0.83 3.83
C ALA A 20 -7.06 1.06 4.05
N VAL A 21 -7.61 2.15 3.49
CA VAL A 21 -9.06 2.43 3.56
C VAL A 21 -9.89 1.35 2.87
N MET A 22 -9.47 0.87 1.70
CA MET A 22 -10.18 -0.18 0.97
C MET A 22 -10.13 -1.53 1.72
N LEU A 23 -8.99 -1.88 2.32
CA LEU A 23 -8.83 -3.11 3.10
C LEU A 23 -9.68 -3.08 4.39
N ALA A 24 -9.69 -1.95 5.12
CA ALA A 24 -10.55 -1.77 6.29
C ALA A 24 -12.03 -1.92 5.92
N ARG A 25 -12.48 -1.26 4.84
CA ARG A 25 -13.87 -1.39 4.34
C ARG A 25 -14.22 -2.79 3.85
N SER A 26 -13.22 -3.59 3.48
CA SER A 26 -13.41 -4.99 3.06
C SER A 26 -13.47 -5.96 4.24
N GLY A 27 -13.23 -5.51 5.48
CA GLY A 27 -13.27 -6.34 6.67
C GLY A 27 -11.98 -7.13 6.93
N VAL A 28 -10.82 -6.62 6.50
CA VAL A 28 -9.51 -7.14 6.92
C VAL A 28 -9.34 -6.84 8.40
N GLY A 29 -9.02 -7.87 9.20
CA GLY A 29 -9.03 -7.74 10.67
C GLY A 29 -7.85 -6.99 11.26
N MET A 30 -6.69 -6.97 10.58
CA MET A 30 -5.50 -6.27 11.07
C MET A 30 -4.72 -5.60 9.94
N LEU A 31 -4.35 -4.35 10.14
CA LEU A 31 -3.45 -3.61 9.26
C LEU A 31 -2.19 -3.17 10.00
N HIS A 32 -1.04 -3.45 9.43
CA HIS A 32 0.24 -2.91 9.87
C HIS A 32 0.63 -1.74 8.96
N LEU A 33 0.57 -0.53 9.47
CA LEU A 33 0.79 0.71 8.74
C LEU A 33 2.19 1.26 9.01
N VAL A 34 3.00 1.38 7.97
CA VAL A 34 4.38 1.81 8.09
C VAL A 34 4.66 3.00 7.18
N ASP A 35 5.00 4.15 7.78
CA ASP A 35 5.42 5.36 7.07
C ASP A 35 6.16 6.28 8.05
N PHE A 36 7.15 7.03 7.59
CA PHE A 36 7.90 7.97 8.43
C PHE A 36 7.47 9.43 8.24
N ASP A 37 6.64 9.72 7.23
CA ASP A 37 6.26 11.06 6.83
C ASP A 37 5.13 11.67 7.69
N ARG A 38 5.00 12.98 7.52
CA ARG A 38 3.84 13.75 7.97
C ARG A 38 2.97 14.14 6.80
N VAL A 39 1.71 14.44 7.08
CA VAL A 39 0.77 14.95 6.09
C VAL A 39 1.14 16.38 5.72
N ASP A 40 1.30 16.62 4.43
CA ASP A 40 1.59 17.92 3.83
C ASP A 40 0.46 18.37 2.89
N GLU A 41 0.34 19.68 2.65
CA GLU A 41 -0.71 20.22 1.78
C GLU A 41 -0.63 19.66 0.35
N SER A 42 0.58 19.41 -0.16
CA SER A 42 0.81 18.79 -1.47
C SER A 42 0.31 17.35 -1.57
N ASN A 43 -0.01 16.72 -0.45
CA ASN A 43 -0.53 15.34 -0.40
C ASN A 43 -2.04 15.27 -0.63
N LEU A 44 -2.77 16.34 -0.30
CA LEU A 44 -4.23 16.36 -0.26
C LEU A 44 -4.89 16.15 -1.62
N ASN A 45 -4.16 16.36 -2.70
CA ASN A 45 -4.67 16.19 -4.07
C ASN A 45 -4.87 14.71 -4.48
N ARG A 46 -4.26 13.74 -3.77
CA ARG A 46 -4.29 12.33 -4.17
C ARG A 46 -4.15 11.31 -3.03
N GLN A 47 -3.91 11.77 -1.79
CA GLN A 47 -3.80 10.91 -0.61
C GLN A 47 -5.07 11.02 0.23
N HIS A 48 -5.39 10.01 1.01
CA HIS A 48 -6.64 9.91 1.77
C HIS A 48 -6.56 10.68 3.09
N TYR A 49 -6.13 11.96 3.03
CA TYR A 49 -6.04 12.86 4.17
C TYR A 49 -6.89 14.11 3.98
N PHE A 50 -7.22 14.77 5.08
CA PHE A 50 -7.99 16.00 5.14
C PHE A 50 -7.13 17.15 5.68
N ARG A 51 -7.59 18.39 5.52
CA ARG A 51 -6.86 19.57 6.01
C ARG A 51 -6.58 19.56 7.51
N GLU A 52 -7.45 18.94 8.30
CA GLU A 52 -7.28 18.75 9.75
C GLU A 52 -6.09 17.87 10.13
N HIS A 53 -5.61 17.03 9.19
CA HIS A 53 -4.45 16.16 9.41
C HIS A 53 -3.11 16.81 9.10
N LEU A 54 -3.07 18.05 8.61
CA LEU A 54 -1.81 18.72 8.25
C LEU A 54 -0.84 18.73 9.43
N GLY A 55 0.41 18.28 9.19
CA GLY A 55 1.45 18.15 10.19
C GLY A 55 1.39 16.89 11.07
N CYS A 56 0.29 16.14 11.08
CA CYS A 56 0.19 14.85 11.78
C CYS A 56 1.09 13.80 11.11
N ARG A 57 1.55 12.81 11.85
CA ARG A 57 2.18 11.63 11.25
C ARG A 57 1.15 10.92 10.37
N LYS A 58 1.54 10.44 9.19
CA LYS A 58 0.63 9.72 8.30
C LYS A 58 0.03 8.48 8.97
N THR A 59 0.83 7.76 9.76
CA THR A 59 0.37 6.61 10.54
C THR A 59 -0.78 6.97 11.47
N ASP A 60 -0.66 8.05 12.23
CA ASP A 60 -1.65 8.45 13.23
C ASP A 60 -2.93 8.98 12.56
N ALA A 61 -2.76 9.85 11.55
CA ALA A 61 -3.87 10.42 10.80
C ALA A 61 -4.71 9.37 10.06
N LEU A 62 -4.04 8.35 9.50
CA LEU A 62 -4.73 7.26 8.82
C LEU A 62 -5.41 6.32 9.82
N ALA A 63 -4.74 6.00 10.94
CA ALA A 63 -5.31 5.16 11.99
C ALA A 63 -6.62 5.74 12.54
N GLU A 64 -6.67 7.05 12.79
CA GLU A 64 -7.90 7.72 13.21
C GLU A 64 -9.05 7.51 12.23
N GLN A 65 -8.80 7.68 10.93
CA GLN A 65 -9.81 7.47 9.90
C GLN A 65 -10.28 6.01 9.82
N LEU A 66 -9.33 5.06 9.89
CA LEU A 66 -9.63 3.63 9.80
C LEU A 66 -10.49 3.16 10.97
N LEU A 67 -10.21 3.61 12.19
CA LEU A 67 -11.02 3.30 13.38
C LEU A 67 -12.42 3.93 13.34
N ARG A 68 -12.61 5.00 12.56
CA ARG A 68 -13.95 5.56 12.29
C ARG A 68 -14.71 4.76 11.23
N ILE A 69 -14.01 3.97 10.41
CA ILE A 69 -14.63 3.03 9.45
C ILE A 69 -14.99 1.73 10.15
N ASP A 70 -14.04 1.15 10.87
CA ASP A 70 -14.21 -0.08 11.64
C ASP A 70 -13.54 0.05 13.02
N PRO A 71 -14.33 0.25 14.09
CA PRO A 71 -13.78 0.35 15.44
C PRO A 71 -13.15 -0.94 15.99
N GLN A 72 -13.36 -2.08 15.34
CA GLN A 72 -12.79 -3.37 15.74
C GLN A 72 -11.49 -3.71 14.97
N LEU A 73 -11.11 -2.90 14.00
CA LEU A 73 -9.88 -3.10 13.23
C LEU A 73 -8.65 -3.02 14.14
N GLU A 74 -7.84 -4.08 14.13
CA GLU A 74 -6.56 -4.06 14.82
C GLU A 74 -5.53 -3.29 13.98
N LEU A 75 -4.78 -2.39 14.63
CA LEU A 75 -3.75 -1.58 13.98
C LEU A 75 -2.40 -1.74 14.68
N ALA A 76 -1.36 -2.03 13.90
CA ALA A 76 0.03 -1.82 14.27
C ALA A 76 0.55 -0.60 13.50
N LEU A 77 1.24 0.31 14.19
CA LEU A 77 1.72 1.57 13.62
C LEU A 77 3.22 1.70 13.84
N ASP A 78 3.98 1.79 12.77
CA ASP A 78 5.41 2.05 12.82
C ASP A 78 5.77 3.32 12.04
N CYS A 79 6.15 4.38 12.78
CA CYS A 79 6.59 5.64 12.19
C CYS A 79 8.11 5.59 11.97
N VAL A 80 8.55 4.78 11.01
CA VAL A 80 9.96 4.53 10.71
C VAL A 80 10.23 4.52 9.20
N ARG A 81 11.45 4.89 8.82
CA ARG A 81 11.91 4.71 7.45
C ARG A 81 12.23 3.24 7.21
N VAL A 82 11.62 2.66 6.19
CA VAL A 82 11.89 1.29 5.78
C VAL A 82 13.05 1.25 4.80
N GLY A 83 13.92 0.26 4.95
CA GLY A 83 15.04 -0.01 4.05
C GLY A 83 15.42 -1.49 4.12
N ALA A 84 16.42 -1.90 3.35
CA ALA A 84 16.85 -3.30 3.27
C ALA A 84 17.21 -3.91 4.64
N GLY A 85 17.74 -3.11 5.58
CA GLY A 85 18.20 -3.58 6.88
C GLY A 85 17.09 -3.87 7.90
N ASN A 86 15.88 -3.36 7.73
CA ASN A 86 14.80 -3.52 8.70
C ASN A 86 13.50 -4.11 8.11
N ALA A 87 13.32 -4.09 6.79
CA ALA A 87 12.08 -4.48 6.14
C ALA A 87 11.62 -5.90 6.50
N ALA A 88 12.51 -6.88 6.44
CA ALA A 88 12.17 -8.28 6.74
C ALA A 88 11.73 -8.47 8.21
N ALA A 89 12.41 -7.83 9.16
CA ALA A 89 12.06 -7.90 10.57
C ALA A 89 10.75 -7.17 10.86
N LEU A 90 10.55 -6.01 10.24
CA LEU A 90 9.38 -5.16 10.42
C LEU A 90 8.09 -5.86 9.95
N PHE A 91 8.14 -6.56 8.82
CA PHE A 91 6.99 -7.27 8.25
C PHE A 91 7.02 -8.80 8.47
N ALA A 92 7.76 -9.29 9.47
CA ALA A 92 7.87 -10.72 9.73
C ALA A 92 6.54 -11.40 10.11
N GLY A 93 5.58 -10.65 10.63
CA GLY A 93 4.26 -11.13 11.04
C GLY A 93 3.21 -11.16 9.93
N GLU A 94 3.45 -10.53 8.80
CA GLU A 94 2.50 -10.39 7.71
C GLU A 94 2.75 -11.40 6.59
N ARG A 95 1.66 -12.04 6.12
CA ARG A 95 1.70 -12.91 4.93
C ARG A 95 1.48 -12.16 3.62
N ILE A 96 0.95 -10.94 3.71
CA ILE A 96 0.64 -10.07 2.58
C ILE A 96 1.19 -8.69 2.90
N VAL A 97 2.00 -8.14 2.02
CA VAL A 97 2.52 -6.78 2.15
C VAL A 97 2.25 -6.00 0.86
N CYS A 98 1.51 -4.90 0.98
CA CYS A 98 1.31 -3.94 -0.09
C CYS A 98 2.47 -2.93 -0.07
N GLU A 99 3.26 -2.91 -1.12
CA GLU A 99 4.33 -1.95 -1.34
C GLU A 99 3.74 -0.71 -2.04
N ALA A 100 3.92 0.47 -1.45
CA ALA A 100 3.29 1.71 -1.88
C ALA A 100 4.25 2.93 -1.85
N PHE A 101 5.55 2.72 -2.02
CA PHE A 101 6.54 3.79 -2.11
C PHE A 101 6.49 4.49 -3.48
N ASP A 102 6.97 5.71 -3.52
CA ASP A 102 7.12 6.51 -4.74
C ASP A 102 8.54 6.44 -5.32
N ASP A 103 9.56 6.24 -4.48
CA ASP A 103 10.95 6.11 -4.91
C ASP A 103 11.24 4.69 -5.42
N ALA A 104 11.71 4.60 -6.67
CA ALA A 104 11.97 3.33 -7.35
C ALA A 104 13.07 2.48 -6.67
N ALA A 105 14.10 3.12 -6.10
CA ALA A 105 15.18 2.41 -5.40
C ALA A 105 14.68 1.83 -4.08
N CYS A 106 13.99 2.63 -3.27
CA CYS A 106 13.40 2.19 -2.01
C CYS A 106 12.37 1.06 -2.23
N LYS A 107 11.57 1.16 -3.31
CA LYS A 107 10.64 0.12 -3.74
C LYS A 107 11.36 -1.20 -4.04
N ALA A 108 12.41 -1.16 -4.85
CA ALA A 108 13.19 -2.36 -5.22
C ALA A 108 13.86 -2.99 -3.99
N GLU A 109 14.41 -2.18 -3.09
CA GLU A 109 15.01 -2.66 -1.83
C GLU A 109 13.98 -3.37 -0.95
N LEU A 110 12.81 -2.77 -0.74
CA LEU A 110 11.73 -3.36 0.06
C LEU A 110 11.26 -4.70 -0.53
N VAL A 111 10.93 -4.70 -1.82
CA VAL A 111 10.45 -5.92 -2.51
C VAL A 111 11.48 -7.04 -2.40
N ASN A 112 12.77 -6.74 -2.66
CA ASN A 112 13.84 -7.73 -2.55
C ASN A 112 14.01 -8.24 -1.12
N ALA A 113 14.04 -7.36 -0.13
CA ALA A 113 14.19 -7.73 1.28
C ALA A 113 13.03 -8.63 1.76
N LEU A 114 11.79 -8.34 1.36
CA LEU A 114 10.62 -9.15 1.72
C LEU A 114 10.65 -10.51 1.03
N LEU A 115 10.95 -10.57 -0.27
CA LEU A 115 10.97 -11.83 -1.01
C LEU A 115 12.08 -12.77 -0.58
N THR A 116 13.20 -12.24 -0.08
CA THR A 116 14.34 -13.04 0.39
C THR A 116 14.32 -13.33 1.88
N GLY A 117 13.80 -12.42 2.70
CA GLY A 117 13.86 -12.50 4.17
C GLY A 117 12.56 -12.93 4.84
N THR A 118 11.44 -13.06 4.11
CA THR A 118 10.14 -13.46 4.66
C THR A 118 9.41 -14.43 3.74
N GLU A 119 8.28 -14.96 4.21
CA GLU A 119 7.35 -15.75 3.38
C GLU A 119 6.19 -14.90 2.84
N ALA A 120 6.23 -13.60 2.98
CA ALA A 120 5.18 -12.70 2.53
C ALA A 120 5.01 -12.71 1.00
N THR A 121 3.77 -12.60 0.55
CA THR A 121 3.44 -12.23 -0.83
C THR A 121 3.40 -10.70 -0.92
N VAL A 122 4.14 -10.16 -1.86
CA VAL A 122 4.25 -8.73 -2.08
C VAL A 122 3.32 -8.29 -3.21
N VAL A 123 2.57 -7.23 -2.97
CA VAL A 123 1.71 -6.58 -3.97
C VAL A 123 2.22 -5.16 -4.18
N ALA A 124 2.95 -4.95 -5.28
CA ALA A 124 3.63 -3.69 -5.56
C ALA A 124 2.87 -2.82 -6.58
N GLY A 125 3.02 -1.49 -6.46
CA GLY A 125 2.53 -0.55 -7.46
C GLY A 125 3.65 -0.12 -8.42
N ASN A 126 3.39 -0.07 -9.73
CA ASN A 126 4.35 0.41 -10.73
C ASN A 126 3.67 1.05 -11.94
N GLY A 127 3.80 2.36 -12.06
CA GLY A 127 3.22 3.12 -13.16
C GLY A 127 1.75 3.51 -12.94
N MET A 128 1.55 4.75 -12.44
CA MET A 128 0.22 5.35 -12.25
C MET A 128 0.22 6.86 -12.51
N ALA A 129 1.32 7.38 -13.06
CA ALA A 129 1.42 8.79 -13.41
C ALA A 129 0.68 9.11 -14.71
N GLY A 130 0.37 10.40 -14.91
CA GLY A 130 -0.32 10.89 -16.09
C GLY A 130 -1.82 10.61 -16.11
N ALA A 131 -2.45 10.95 -17.24
CA ALA A 131 -3.88 10.81 -17.50
C ALA A 131 -4.16 9.77 -18.61
N GLY A 132 -3.32 8.74 -18.72
CA GLY A 132 -3.53 7.65 -19.68
C GLY A 132 -4.80 6.83 -19.40
N PRO A 133 -5.23 5.98 -20.33
CA PRO A 133 -6.47 5.23 -20.24
C PRO A 133 -6.49 4.28 -19.05
N ALA A 134 -7.66 4.06 -18.47
CA ALA A 134 -7.83 3.23 -17.27
C ALA A 134 -7.43 1.78 -17.51
N GLU A 135 -7.70 1.24 -18.69
CA GLU A 135 -7.40 -0.13 -19.11
C GLU A 135 -5.89 -0.42 -19.23
N ALA A 136 -5.04 0.61 -19.25
CA ALA A 136 -3.59 0.43 -19.20
C ALA A 136 -3.09 0.04 -17.80
N VAL A 137 -3.84 0.38 -16.74
CA VAL A 137 -3.51 0.01 -15.36
C VAL A 137 -3.99 -1.42 -15.13
N VAL A 138 -3.08 -2.36 -15.08
CA VAL A 138 -3.39 -3.79 -15.00
C VAL A 138 -2.60 -4.46 -13.87
N THR A 139 -3.09 -5.60 -13.41
CA THR A 139 -2.38 -6.46 -12.46
C THR A 139 -1.63 -7.55 -13.22
N ARG A 140 -0.35 -7.75 -12.89
CA ARG A 140 0.51 -8.81 -13.43
C ARG A 140 1.11 -9.62 -12.29
N ARG A 141 1.15 -10.94 -12.43
CA ARG A 141 1.93 -11.81 -11.54
C ARG A 141 3.38 -11.85 -12.07
N ALA A 142 4.31 -11.28 -11.33
CA ALA A 142 5.72 -11.16 -11.74
C ALA A 142 6.61 -12.25 -11.13
N GLY A 143 6.04 -13.17 -10.32
CA GLY A 143 6.74 -14.27 -9.68
C GLY A 143 5.81 -15.08 -8.79
N ARG A 144 6.37 -16.05 -8.07
CA ARG A 144 5.57 -16.89 -7.17
C ARG A 144 4.87 -16.10 -6.08
N ARG A 145 5.54 -15.09 -5.52
CA ARG A 145 5.07 -14.26 -4.40
C ARG A 145 5.14 -12.76 -4.71
N LEU A 146 5.02 -12.38 -5.99
CA LEU A 146 5.05 -10.97 -6.40
C LEU A 146 3.95 -10.69 -7.41
N TYR A 147 3.11 -9.72 -7.08
CA TYR A 147 2.13 -9.10 -7.97
C TYR A 147 2.51 -7.64 -8.19
N VAL A 148 2.33 -7.14 -9.41
CA VAL A 148 2.61 -5.76 -9.78
C VAL A 148 1.36 -5.16 -10.41
N CYS A 149 0.88 -4.06 -9.84
CA CYS A 149 -0.28 -3.31 -10.33
C CYS A 149 0.18 -1.98 -10.91
N GLY A 150 -0.35 -1.61 -12.07
CA GLY A 150 0.01 -0.38 -12.76
C GLY A 150 0.21 -0.60 -14.27
N ASP A 151 0.59 0.46 -14.98
CA ASP A 151 0.87 0.38 -16.41
C ASP A 151 2.31 -0.09 -16.71
N GLY A 152 3.20 -0.05 -15.71
CA GLY A 152 4.58 -0.48 -15.83
C GLY A 152 5.48 0.45 -16.67
N ALA A 153 5.00 1.61 -17.06
CA ALA A 153 5.68 2.50 -18.00
C ALA A 153 5.78 3.96 -17.55
N THR A 154 4.76 4.48 -16.83
CA THR A 154 4.73 5.89 -16.43
C THR A 154 5.50 6.15 -15.16
N ASP A 155 6.24 7.28 -15.13
CA ASP A 155 7.02 7.73 -13.98
C ASP A 155 6.49 9.07 -13.46
N VAL A 156 6.61 9.29 -12.16
CA VAL A 156 6.27 10.56 -11.50
C VAL A 156 7.21 11.70 -11.91
N ALA A 157 8.41 11.37 -12.42
CA ALA A 157 9.33 12.35 -12.96
C ALA A 157 8.85 12.96 -14.29
N ASP A 158 8.05 12.21 -15.04
CA ASP A 158 7.62 12.58 -16.39
C ASP A 158 6.19 13.13 -16.45
N ALA A 159 5.35 12.80 -15.45
CA ALA A 159 3.95 13.19 -15.46
C ALA A 159 3.35 13.38 -14.08
N ALA A 160 2.36 14.25 -13.97
CA ALA A 160 1.65 14.52 -12.73
C ALA A 160 0.87 13.30 -12.22
N LEU A 161 0.65 13.23 -10.91
CA LEU A 161 -0.19 12.21 -10.28
C LEU A 161 -1.63 12.73 -10.16
N TYR A 162 -2.55 12.05 -10.80
CA TYR A 162 -3.99 12.32 -10.71
C TYR A 162 -4.68 11.33 -9.79
N ALA A 163 -5.48 11.84 -8.85
CA ALA A 163 -6.15 11.03 -7.83
C ALA A 163 -6.92 9.80 -8.40
N PRO A 164 -7.71 9.90 -9.49
CA PRO A 164 -8.43 8.74 -10.02
C PRO A 164 -7.51 7.61 -10.48
N ARG A 165 -6.37 7.95 -11.11
CA ARG A 165 -5.44 6.95 -11.62
C ARG A 165 -4.64 6.30 -10.49
N VAL A 166 -4.24 7.09 -9.49
CA VAL A 166 -3.61 6.60 -8.26
C VAL A 166 -4.58 5.67 -7.51
N ALA A 167 -5.84 6.08 -7.34
CA ALA A 167 -6.86 5.27 -6.69
C ALA A 167 -7.17 3.97 -7.44
N LEU A 168 -7.16 3.99 -8.78
CA LEU A 168 -7.35 2.80 -9.61
C LEU A 168 -6.23 1.76 -9.37
N CYS A 169 -4.96 2.21 -9.38
CA CYS A 169 -3.82 1.33 -9.07
C CYS A 169 -3.91 0.79 -7.64
N ALA A 170 -4.23 1.63 -6.66
CA ALA A 170 -4.42 1.24 -5.27
C ALA A 170 -5.57 0.22 -5.11
N ALA A 171 -6.66 0.40 -5.85
CA ALA A 171 -7.79 -0.53 -5.83
C ALA A 171 -7.41 -1.92 -6.36
N GLN A 172 -6.58 -1.98 -7.40
CA GLN A 172 -6.05 -3.25 -7.88
C GLN A 172 -5.15 -3.93 -6.83
N GLN A 173 -4.26 -3.18 -6.17
CA GLN A 173 -3.44 -3.73 -5.10
C GLN A 173 -4.31 -4.24 -3.93
N ALA A 174 -5.28 -3.45 -3.48
CA ALA A 174 -6.19 -3.86 -2.42
C ALA A 174 -7.00 -5.10 -2.80
N LEU A 175 -7.49 -5.19 -4.04
CA LEU A 175 -8.23 -6.36 -4.53
C LEU A 175 -7.36 -7.61 -4.54
N VAL A 176 -6.12 -7.53 -4.99
CA VAL A 176 -5.16 -8.65 -4.93
C VAL A 176 -4.93 -9.09 -3.49
N ALA A 177 -4.72 -8.15 -2.55
CA ALA A 177 -4.54 -8.47 -1.13
C ALA A 177 -5.78 -9.17 -0.53
N VAL A 178 -6.99 -8.72 -0.88
CA VAL A 178 -8.25 -9.37 -0.49
C VAL A 178 -8.34 -10.80 -1.06
N ARG A 179 -8.02 -10.99 -2.34
CA ARG A 179 -8.04 -12.30 -2.99
C ARG A 179 -7.04 -13.29 -2.37
N LEU A 180 -5.83 -12.80 -2.05
CA LEU A 180 -4.81 -13.55 -1.31
C LEU A 180 -5.32 -13.96 0.08
N ALA A 181 -5.91 -13.04 0.84
CA ALA A 181 -6.45 -13.30 2.17
C ALA A 181 -7.60 -14.33 2.14
N LEU A 182 -8.39 -14.34 1.07
CA LEU A 182 -9.45 -15.32 0.84
C LEU A 182 -8.93 -16.67 0.33
N GLY A 183 -7.65 -16.77 -0.08
CA GLY A 183 -7.06 -17.95 -0.70
C GLY A 183 -7.55 -18.17 -2.14
N LEU A 184 -7.90 -17.10 -2.85
CA LEU A 184 -8.37 -17.12 -4.25
C LEU A 184 -7.24 -16.88 -5.27
N GLU A 185 -6.03 -16.55 -4.79
CA GLU A 185 -4.82 -16.45 -5.59
C GLU A 185 -3.93 -17.64 -5.24
N GLY A 186 -3.73 -18.50 -6.15
CA GLY A 186 -2.90 -19.70 -6.01
C GLY A 186 -3.00 -20.53 -7.27
N ASP A 187 -1.92 -21.18 -7.64
CA ASP A 187 -1.69 -22.14 -8.73
C ASP A 187 -1.58 -21.56 -10.15
#